data_17601791bcbbc1d5a40e5297288659ab
#
_entry.id   17601791bcbbc1d5a40e5297288659ab
#
_cell.length_a   1.000
_cell.length_b   1.000
_cell.length_c   1.000
_cell.angle_alpha   90.00
_cell.angle_beta   90.00
_cell.angle_gamma   90.00
#
_symmetry.space_group_name_H-M   'P 1'
#
loop_
_entity.id
_entity.type
_entity.pdbx_description
1 polymer ?
#
loop_
_entity_poly.entity_id
_entity_poly.type
_entity_poly.pdbx_seq_one_letter_code
_entity_poly.pdbx_strand_id
1 'polypeptide(L)'
;MKKSENMMSTHELLLSLEKVLVSSNVLIRSVKNCENELKNFYLISVEINNQLIELYVNIRNIGSAYLPNKPYILRRQVGKLSFDDLPPNNKKSLSMLIGIANIDNEILLACWNPFYFIGHSTNRSCYVLENSLDKAKNIGLYVGEDCKTPVLVCSSSHFNEMLNVYIERNLVD
;
A
#
# COMPACT_ATOMS: atom_id res chain seq x y z
N MET A 1 -19.75 -6.82 -3.17
CA MET A 1 -19.30 -5.83 -2.17
C MET A 1 -20.28 -4.66 -2.14
N LYS A 2 -20.90 -4.38 -1.02
CA LYS A 2 -21.77 -3.21 -0.87
C LYS A 2 -20.92 -1.94 -0.97
N LYS A 3 -21.36 -1.06 -1.80
CA LYS A 3 -20.59 -0.01 -2.49
C LYS A 3 -20.04 1.15 -1.66
N SER A 4 -20.45 1.36 -0.43
CA SER A 4 -20.14 2.62 0.26
C SER A 4 -19.93 2.54 1.76
N GLU A 5 -20.24 1.43 2.37
CA GLU A 5 -20.28 1.37 3.83
C GLU A 5 -18.91 1.31 4.49
N ASN A 6 -17.81 1.07 3.72
CA ASN A 6 -16.47 0.87 4.26
C ASN A 6 -15.38 1.77 3.66
N MET A 7 -15.77 2.82 2.91
CA MET A 7 -14.78 3.75 2.35
C MET A 7 -14.34 4.76 3.41
N MET A 8 -13.04 4.84 3.63
CA MET A 8 -12.44 5.73 4.61
C MET A 8 -12.05 7.07 4.00
N SER A 9 -12.13 8.15 4.79
CA SER A 9 -11.56 9.46 4.44
C SER A 9 -10.03 9.40 4.43
N THR A 10 -9.39 10.41 3.86
CA THR A 10 -7.92 10.53 3.85
C THR A 10 -7.33 10.44 5.26
N HIS A 11 -7.95 11.12 6.22
CA HIS A 11 -7.51 11.09 7.61
C HIS A 11 -7.67 9.70 8.24
N GLU A 12 -8.79 9.04 8.00
CA GLU A 12 -9.04 7.68 8.48
C GLU A 12 -8.07 6.66 7.89
N LEU A 13 -7.71 6.82 6.59
CA LEU A 13 -6.72 5.98 5.93
C LEU A 13 -5.34 6.10 6.60
N LEU A 14 -4.91 7.32 6.89
CA LEU A 14 -3.64 7.55 7.57
C LEU A 14 -3.64 6.94 8.97
N LEU A 15 -4.70 7.13 9.75
CA LEU A 15 -4.84 6.52 11.07
C LEU A 15 -4.83 4.99 11.00
N SER A 16 -5.46 4.42 9.98
CA SER A 16 -5.46 2.97 9.76
C SER A 16 -4.05 2.44 9.49
N LEU A 17 -3.28 3.14 8.66
CA LEU A 17 -1.88 2.77 8.42
C LEU A 17 -1.05 2.87 9.70
N GLU A 18 -1.20 3.94 10.48
CA GLU A 18 -0.50 4.09 11.77
C GLU A 18 -0.82 2.94 12.72
N LYS A 19 -2.08 2.52 12.80
CA LYS A 19 -2.49 1.36 13.61
C LYS A 19 -1.83 0.06 13.13
N VAL A 20 -1.75 -0.14 11.83
CA VAL A 20 -1.08 -1.32 11.24
C VAL A 20 0.41 -1.31 11.61
N LEU A 21 1.08 -0.17 11.50
CA LEU A 21 2.50 -0.04 11.87
C LEU A 21 2.72 -0.39 13.34
N VAL A 22 1.92 0.17 14.23
CA VAL A 22 2.00 -0.10 15.68
C VAL A 22 1.72 -1.58 15.97
N SER A 23 0.72 -2.17 15.33
CA SER A 23 0.37 -3.59 15.50
C SER A 23 1.47 -4.54 15.04
N SER A 24 2.34 -4.08 14.15
CA SER A 24 3.49 -4.85 13.63
C SER A 24 4.80 -4.53 14.36
N ASN A 25 4.74 -3.88 15.52
CA ASN A 25 5.91 -3.47 16.30
C ASN A 25 6.85 -2.52 15.55
N VAL A 26 6.28 -1.70 14.67
CA VAL A 26 7.01 -0.63 13.99
C VAL A 26 6.86 0.65 14.80
N LEU A 27 7.98 1.24 15.20
CA LEU A 27 7.98 2.49 15.95
C LEU A 27 7.90 3.68 14.99
N ILE A 28 6.81 4.45 15.07
CA ILE A 28 6.64 5.66 14.27
C ILE A 28 7.37 6.81 14.96
N ARG A 29 8.34 7.41 14.27
CA ARG A 29 9.10 8.57 14.77
C ARG A 29 8.45 9.89 14.36
N SER A 30 7.96 9.98 13.13
CA SER A 30 7.30 11.18 12.64
C SER A 30 6.41 10.87 11.44
N VAL A 31 5.41 11.71 11.23
CA VAL A 31 4.53 11.69 10.05
C VAL A 31 4.51 13.11 9.50
N LYS A 32 4.86 13.27 8.23
CA LYS A 32 4.91 14.56 7.55
C LYS A 32 4.12 14.48 6.24
N ASN A 33 3.32 15.49 5.97
CA ASN A 33 2.66 15.65 4.68
C ASN A 33 3.64 16.31 3.69
N CYS A 34 3.83 15.69 2.53
CA CYS A 34 4.76 16.16 1.49
C CYS A 34 4.10 17.08 0.44
N GLU A 35 3.05 17.84 0.79
CA GLU A 35 2.25 18.62 -0.16
C GLU A 35 3.03 19.54 -1.09
N ASN A 36 4.16 20.10 -0.62
CA ASN A 36 4.97 21.03 -1.39
C ASN A 36 5.98 20.36 -2.33
N GLU A 37 6.38 19.14 -2.01
CA GLU A 37 7.42 18.41 -2.75
C GLU A 37 6.83 17.23 -3.54
N LEU A 38 6.02 16.40 -2.88
CA LEU A 38 5.40 15.21 -3.43
C LEU A 38 3.91 15.21 -3.10
N LYS A 39 3.14 15.84 -3.95
CA LYS A 39 1.69 15.99 -3.73
C LYS A 39 1.02 14.63 -3.48
N ASN A 40 0.21 14.58 -2.42
CA ASN A 40 -0.55 13.40 -1.97
C ASN A 40 0.30 12.28 -1.36
N PHE A 41 1.57 12.52 -1.08
CA PHE A 41 2.40 11.59 -0.34
C PHE A 41 2.61 12.04 1.10
N TYR A 42 2.75 11.05 1.97
CA TYR A 42 3.23 11.24 3.35
C TYR A 42 4.63 10.68 3.47
N LEU A 43 5.46 11.36 4.24
CA LEU A 43 6.75 10.82 4.69
C LEU A 43 6.57 10.34 6.14
N ILE A 44 6.67 9.04 6.33
CA ILE A 44 6.58 8.40 7.64
C ILE A 44 7.96 7.87 7.99
N SER A 45 8.58 8.44 9.01
CA SER A 45 9.85 7.95 9.53
C SER A 45 9.56 6.91 10.60
N VAL A 46 10.06 5.69 10.35
CA VAL A 46 9.83 4.55 11.23
C VAL A 46 11.15 3.95 11.68
N GLU A 47 11.12 3.26 12.81
CA GLU A 47 12.24 2.51 13.31
C GLU A 47 11.86 1.04 13.42
N ILE A 48 12.65 0.19 12.77
CA ILE A 48 12.45 -1.26 12.75
C ILE A 48 13.81 -1.89 13.05
N ASN A 49 13.89 -2.73 14.10
CA ASN A 49 15.13 -3.40 14.51
C ASN A 49 16.30 -2.41 14.70
N ASN A 50 16.02 -1.27 15.33
CA ASN A 50 16.98 -0.19 15.59
C ASN A 50 17.51 0.51 14.31
N GLN A 51 16.84 0.33 13.18
CA GLN A 51 17.16 1.02 11.93
C GLN A 51 16.08 2.01 11.57
N LEU A 52 16.47 3.22 11.22
CA LEU A 52 15.57 4.27 10.74
C LEU A 52 15.31 4.06 9.26
N ILE A 53 14.03 3.99 8.88
CA ILE A 53 13.59 3.85 7.50
C ILE A 53 12.57 4.94 7.20
N GLU A 54 12.70 5.59 6.07
CA GLU A 54 11.77 6.58 5.57
C GLU A 54 10.80 5.94 4.57
N LEU A 55 9.51 6.06 4.83
CA LEU A 55 8.44 5.56 3.96
C LEU A 55 7.73 6.72 3.27
N TYR A 56 7.87 6.82 1.97
CA TYR A 56 7.08 7.74 1.14
C TYR A 56 5.86 7.00 0.65
N VAL A 57 4.70 7.31 1.20
CA VAL A 57 3.48 6.54 0.95
C VAL A 57 2.35 7.40 0.40
N ASN A 58 1.63 6.87 -0.56
CA ASN A 58 0.33 7.37 -0.97
C ASN A 58 -0.70 6.30 -0.63
N ILE A 59 -1.72 6.69 0.13
CA ILE A 59 -2.69 5.76 0.72
C ILE A 59 -4.06 6.02 0.12
N ARG A 60 -4.72 4.95 -0.35
CA ARG A 60 -6.08 5.02 -0.87
C ARG A 60 -6.90 3.80 -0.48
N ASN A 61 -8.21 3.93 -0.58
CA ASN A 61 -9.12 2.79 -0.41
C ASN A 61 -8.99 1.80 -1.58
N ILE A 62 -9.12 0.53 -1.26
CA ILE A 62 -9.34 -0.52 -2.25
C ILE A 62 -10.84 -0.67 -2.45
N GLY A 63 -11.29 -0.62 -3.69
CA GLY A 63 -12.69 -0.74 -4.05
C GLY A 63 -12.90 -1.57 -5.29
N SER A 64 -14.15 -1.63 -5.77
CA SER A 64 -14.49 -2.36 -7.00
C SER A 64 -13.75 -1.77 -8.20
N ALA A 65 -13.29 -2.65 -9.09
CA ALA A 65 -12.75 -2.25 -10.38
C ALA A 65 -13.85 -1.98 -11.43
N TYR A 66 -15.10 -2.30 -11.09
CA TYR A 66 -16.26 -2.16 -11.98
C TYR A 66 -16.11 -2.88 -13.33
N LEU A 67 -15.36 -3.96 -13.34
CA LEU A 67 -15.20 -4.77 -14.54
C LEU A 67 -16.40 -5.69 -14.75
N PRO A 68 -16.99 -5.73 -15.94
CA PRO A 68 -18.14 -6.59 -16.23
C PRO A 68 -17.81 -8.07 -15.96
N ASN A 69 -18.71 -8.75 -15.24
CA ASN A 69 -18.59 -10.19 -14.91
C ASN A 69 -17.34 -10.58 -14.10
N LYS A 70 -16.61 -9.59 -13.52
CA LYS A 70 -15.41 -9.83 -12.72
C LYS A 70 -15.46 -9.05 -11.40
N PRO A 71 -16.47 -9.29 -10.54
CA PRO A 71 -16.62 -8.57 -9.27
C PRO A 71 -15.50 -8.88 -8.26
N TYR A 72 -14.76 -9.96 -8.48
CA TYR A 72 -13.64 -10.39 -7.64
C TYR A 72 -12.35 -9.61 -7.90
N ILE A 73 -12.32 -8.77 -8.93
CA ILE A 73 -11.19 -7.88 -9.19
C ILE A 73 -11.45 -6.55 -8.51
N LEU A 74 -10.56 -6.19 -7.59
CA LEU A 74 -10.57 -4.94 -6.87
C LEU A 74 -9.43 -4.06 -7.34
N ARG A 75 -9.50 -2.77 -7.02
CA ARG A 75 -8.45 -1.84 -7.41
C ARG A 75 -8.26 -0.70 -6.43
N ARG A 76 -7.06 -0.16 -6.43
CA ARG A 76 -6.75 1.16 -5.97
C ARG A 76 -6.40 2.02 -7.20
N GLN A 77 -7.02 3.18 -7.34
CA GLN A 77 -6.68 4.10 -8.44
C GLN A 77 -5.35 4.80 -8.16
N VAL A 78 -4.51 4.89 -9.17
CA VAL A 78 -3.26 5.66 -9.14
C VAL A 78 -3.52 7.08 -9.67
N GLY A 79 -4.36 7.20 -10.69
CA GLY A 79 -4.70 8.48 -11.30
C GLY A 79 -3.50 9.15 -11.96
N LYS A 80 -3.39 10.46 -11.74
CA LYS A 80 -2.36 11.31 -12.35
C LYS A 80 -1.17 11.59 -11.41
N LEU A 81 -0.87 10.70 -10.48
CA LEU A 81 0.28 10.86 -9.60
C LEU A 81 1.58 10.89 -10.41
N SER A 82 2.45 11.83 -10.11
CA SER A 82 3.82 11.86 -10.63
C SER A 82 4.73 11.13 -9.66
N PHE A 83 5.63 10.32 -10.20
CA PHE A 83 6.62 9.56 -9.42
C PHE A 83 8.06 10.04 -9.67
N ASP A 84 8.23 11.08 -10.51
CA ASP A 84 9.56 11.53 -10.93
C ASP A 84 10.44 12.00 -9.77
N ASP A 85 9.82 12.60 -8.75
CA ASP A 85 10.52 13.14 -7.59
C ASP A 85 10.57 12.16 -6.41
N LEU A 86 10.02 10.95 -6.57
CA LEU A 86 10.10 9.94 -5.53
C LEU A 86 11.52 9.38 -5.41
N PRO A 87 12.05 9.24 -4.19
CA PRO A 87 13.33 8.57 -4.00
C PRO A 87 13.27 7.12 -4.47
N PRO A 88 14.34 6.61 -5.10
CA PRO A 88 14.40 5.20 -5.45
C PRO A 88 14.41 4.32 -4.18
N ASN A 89 13.87 3.11 -4.31
CA ASN A 89 13.83 2.17 -3.21
C ASN A 89 15.24 1.71 -2.82
N ASN A 90 15.57 1.86 -1.56
CA ASN A 90 16.81 1.35 -0.97
C ASN A 90 16.54 0.91 0.48
N LYS A 91 17.56 0.44 1.19
CA LYS A 91 17.40 -0.08 2.55
C LYS A 91 16.98 0.96 3.59
N LYS A 92 17.08 2.25 3.28
CA LYS A 92 16.78 3.35 4.21
C LYS A 92 15.57 4.17 3.78
N SER A 93 15.11 4.04 2.55
CA SER A 93 14.04 4.85 1.98
C SER A 93 13.22 4.03 0.99
N LEU A 94 11.93 3.96 1.23
CA LEU A 94 11.00 3.19 0.41
C LEU A 94 9.85 4.07 -0.08
N SER A 95 9.51 3.92 -1.35
CA SER A 95 8.37 4.59 -1.97
C SER A 95 7.30 3.55 -2.28
N MET A 96 6.08 3.75 -1.77
CA MET A 96 5.04 2.73 -1.77
C MET A 96 3.67 3.31 -2.12
N LEU A 97 2.94 2.60 -2.97
CA LEU A 97 1.50 2.82 -3.14
C LEU A 97 0.78 1.83 -2.24
N ILE A 98 -0.03 2.35 -1.34
CA ILE A 98 -0.74 1.53 -0.35
C ILE A 98 -2.25 1.62 -0.59
N GLY A 99 -2.88 0.46 -0.62
CA GLY A 99 -4.33 0.32 -0.61
C GLY A 99 -4.81 -0.31 0.68
N ILE A 100 -5.88 0.20 1.24
CA ILE A 100 -6.46 -0.33 2.48
C ILE A 100 -7.87 -0.84 2.19
N ALA A 101 -8.14 -2.06 2.63
CA ALA A 101 -9.45 -2.68 2.63
C ALA A 101 -9.83 -3.05 4.07
N ASN A 102 -11.08 -2.80 4.43
CA ASN A 102 -11.64 -3.28 5.69
C ASN A 102 -12.63 -4.39 5.36
N ILE A 103 -12.28 -5.61 5.72
CA ILE A 103 -13.09 -6.80 5.46
C ILE A 103 -13.40 -7.47 6.80
N ASP A 104 -14.68 -7.60 7.13
CA ASP A 104 -15.15 -8.20 8.38
C ASP A 104 -14.49 -7.55 9.61
N ASN A 105 -14.41 -6.22 9.63
CA ASN A 105 -13.75 -5.41 10.65
C ASN A 105 -12.23 -5.65 10.81
N GLU A 106 -11.62 -6.30 9.84
CA GLU A 106 -10.18 -6.51 9.79
C GLU A 106 -9.56 -5.64 8.67
N ILE A 107 -8.48 -4.94 9.01
CA ILE A 107 -7.76 -4.12 8.05
C ILE A 107 -6.75 -4.98 7.31
N LEU A 108 -6.86 -4.97 5.98
CA LEU A 108 -5.91 -5.56 5.06
C LEU A 108 -5.22 -4.46 4.27
N LEU A 109 -3.94 -4.60 4.07
CA LEU A 109 -3.12 -3.61 3.40
C LEU A 109 -2.45 -4.24 2.19
N ALA A 110 -2.66 -3.65 1.02
CA ALA A 110 -1.97 -4.03 -0.20
C ALA A 110 -0.92 -2.98 -0.56
N CYS A 111 0.19 -3.42 -1.12
CA CYS A 111 1.31 -2.57 -1.47
C CYS A 111 1.80 -2.85 -2.88
N TRP A 112 2.00 -1.78 -3.64
CA TRP A 112 2.55 -1.81 -4.99
C TRP A 112 3.76 -0.88 -5.10
N ASN A 113 4.71 -1.26 -5.95
CA ASN A 113 5.86 -0.40 -6.26
C ASN A 113 5.43 0.70 -7.24
N PRO A 114 5.52 1.99 -6.87
CA PRO A 114 5.14 3.08 -7.76
C PRO A 114 5.94 3.11 -9.05
N PHE A 115 7.19 2.69 -9.04
CA PHE A 115 8.06 2.71 -10.21
C PHE A 115 7.64 1.73 -11.30
N TYR A 116 6.84 0.73 -10.96
CA TYR A 116 6.21 -0.16 -11.94
C TYR A 116 5.29 0.59 -12.92
N PHE A 117 4.72 1.72 -12.49
CA PHE A 117 3.75 2.48 -13.26
C PHE A 117 4.35 3.64 -14.05
N ILE A 118 5.67 3.83 -14.01
CA ILE A 118 6.36 4.86 -14.80
C ILE A 118 6.18 4.55 -16.30
N GLY A 119 5.84 5.58 -17.07
CA GLY A 119 5.62 5.44 -18.51
C GLY A 119 4.22 4.96 -18.92
N HIS A 120 3.39 4.58 -17.96
CA HIS A 120 1.98 4.26 -18.24
C HIS A 120 1.15 5.54 -18.38
N SER A 121 0.17 5.51 -19.29
CA SER A 121 -0.73 6.62 -19.54
C SER A 121 -1.72 6.85 -18.40
N THR A 122 -2.56 7.86 -18.53
CA THR A 122 -3.67 8.16 -17.63
C THR A 122 -4.57 6.95 -17.36
N ASN A 123 -5.25 6.92 -16.23
CA ASN A 123 -6.14 5.83 -15.76
C ASN A 123 -5.43 4.56 -15.27
N ARG A 124 -4.25 4.74 -14.71
CA ARG A 124 -3.53 3.65 -14.04
C ARG A 124 -4.31 3.13 -12.84
N SER A 125 -4.30 1.82 -12.66
CA SER A 125 -4.90 1.17 -11.49
C SER A 125 -3.98 0.08 -10.96
N CYS A 126 -3.95 -0.03 -9.65
CA CYS A 126 -3.32 -1.14 -8.95
C CYS A 126 -4.39 -2.18 -8.67
N TYR A 127 -4.25 -3.36 -9.26
CA TYR A 127 -5.24 -4.43 -9.10
C TYR A 127 -4.86 -5.39 -7.98
N VAL A 128 -5.87 -5.90 -7.30
CA VAL A 128 -5.76 -6.97 -6.32
C VAL A 128 -7.00 -7.84 -6.40
N LEU A 129 -6.85 -9.15 -6.30
CA LEU A 129 -7.97 -10.07 -6.32
C LEU A 129 -8.54 -10.25 -4.90
N GLU A 130 -9.84 -10.43 -4.82
CA GLU A 130 -10.52 -10.76 -3.57
C GLU A 130 -9.89 -11.98 -2.88
N ASN A 131 -9.56 -13.01 -3.68
CA ASN A 131 -8.87 -14.20 -3.17
C ASN A 131 -7.49 -13.90 -2.56
N SER A 132 -6.76 -12.91 -3.08
CA SER A 132 -5.46 -12.49 -2.53
C SER A 132 -5.63 -11.81 -1.18
N LEU A 133 -6.68 -11.02 -1.02
CA LEU A 133 -7.05 -10.42 0.28
C LEU A 133 -7.43 -11.52 1.28
N ASP A 134 -8.21 -12.50 0.87
CA ASP A 134 -8.60 -13.63 1.73
C ASP A 134 -7.38 -14.46 2.17
N LYS A 135 -6.43 -14.70 1.29
CA LYS A 135 -5.18 -15.39 1.63
C LYS A 135 -4.39 -14.62 2.69
N ALA A 136 -4.22 -13.32 2.52
CA ALA A 136 -3.53 -12.49 3.50
C ALA A 136 -4.27 -12.47 4.84
N LYS A 137 -5.60 -12.43 4.82
CA LYS A 137 -6.42 -12.50 6.02
C LYS A 137 -6.19 -13.80 6.80
N ASN A 138 -6.11 -14.93 6.09
CA ASN A 138 -6.01 -16.25 6.70
C ASN A 138 -4.59 -16.62 7.13
N ILE A 139 -3.57 -16.27 6.36
CA ILE A 139 -2.17 -16.66 6.61
C ILE A 139 -1.23 -15.51 6.93
N GLY A 140 -1.71 -14.27 6.86
CA GLY A 140 -0.97 -13.06 7.23
C GLY A 140 -0.32 -12.32 6.08
N LEU A 141 0.17 -13.00 5.05
CA LEU A 141 0.90 -12.39 3.94
C LEU A 141 0.60 -13.13 2.63
N TYR A 142 0.32 -12.35 1.58
CA TYR A 142 0.25 -12.83 0.20
C TYR A 142 1.30 -12.09 -0.64
N VAL A 143 2.02 -12.84 -1.46
CA VAL A 143 3.06 -12.33 -2.37
C VAL A 143 2.78 -12.90 -3.75
N GLY A 144 2.53 -12.04 -4.73
CA GLY A 144 2.24 -12.53 -6.09
C GLY A 144 1.98 -11.44 -7.11
N GLU A 145 1.33 -11.83 -8.18
CA GLU A 145 0.88 -10.93 -9.23
C GLU A 145 -0.63 -11.08 -9.44
N ASP A 146 -1.33 -9.96 -9.43
CA ASP A 146 -2.76 -9.91 -9.70
C ASP A 146 -2.99 -9.06 -10.94
N CYS A 147 -3.68 -9.61 -11.95
CA CYS A 147 -3.87 -8.94 -13.24
C CYS A 147 -2.54 -8.45 -13.84
N LYS A 148 -1.52 -9.27 -13.78
CA LYS A 148 -0.15 -9.01 -14.27
C LYS A 148 0.58 -7.87 -13.52
N THR A 149 0.09 -7.46 -12.37
CA THR A 149 0.70 -6.43 -11.54
C THR A 149 1.25 -7.06 -10.26
N PRO A 150 2.54 -6.91 -9.96
CA PRO A 150 3.10 -7.38 -8.70
C PRO A 150 2.43 -6.70 -7.50
N VAL A 151 2.02 -7.46 -6.52
CA VAL A 151 1.35 -6.97 -5.32
C VAL A 151 1.75 -7.78 -4.10
N LEU A 152 1.86 -7.08 -2.97
CA LEU A 152 1.99 -7.69 -1.64
C LEU A 152 0.76 -7.32 -0.82
N VAL A 153 0.20 -8.27 -0.09
CA VAL A 153 -0.95 -8.02 0.78
C VAL A 153 -0.64 -8.59 2.16
N CYS A 154 -0.92 -7.82 3.20
CA CYS A 154 -0.74 -8.30 4.57
C CYS A 154 -1.93 -7.98 5.46
N SER A 155 -2.09 -8.79 6.51
CA SER A 155 -2.92 -8.44 7.65
C SER A 155 -2.21 -7.42 8.53
N SER A 156 -2.93 -6.78 9.46
CA SER A 156 -2.40 -5.68 10.27
C SER A 156 -1.20 -6.05 11.13
N SER A 157 -1.06 -7.31 11.54
CA SER A 157 0.07 -7.77 12.35
C SER A 157 1.29 -8.23 11.53
N HIS A 158 1.19 -8.28 10.21
CA HIS A 158 2.23 -8.82 9.32
C HIS A 158 2.88 -7.76 8.42
N PHE A 159 2.70 -6.48 8.73
CA PHE A 159 3.29 -5.40 7.94
C PHE A 159 4.82 -5.47 7.91
N ASN A 160 5.44 -5.79 9.03
CA ASN A 160 6.91 -5.92 9.11
C ASN A 160 7.43 -7.01 8.16
N GLU A 161 6.77 -8.15 8.13
CA GLU A 161 7.12 -9.22 7.18
C GLU A 161 6.94 -8.79 5.73
N MET A 162 5.83 -8.11 5.42
CA MET A 162 5.58 -7.56 4.09
C MET A 162 6.66 -6.55 3.70
N LEU A 163 7.06 -5.69 4.62
CA LEU A 163 8.08 -4.68 4.38
C LEU A 163 9.43 -5.32 4.03
N ASN A 164 9.81 -6.39 4.72
CA ASN A 164 11.03 -7.13 4.40
C ASN A 164 11.00 -7.71 2.99
N VAL A 165 9.87 -8.30 2.59
CA VAL A 165 9.70 -8.81 1.22
C VAL A 165 9.72 -7.67 0.19
N TYR A 166 9.09 -6.55 0.50
CA TYR A 166 9.11 -5.36 -0.36
C TYR A 166 10.53 -4.87 -0.61
N ILE A 167 11.33 -4.79 0.45
CA ILE A 167 12.74 -4.40 0.36
C ILE A 167 13.50 -5.36 -0.55
N GLU A 168 13.41 -6.67 -0.31
CA GLU A 168 14.11 -7.67 -1.11
C GLU A 168 13.77 -7.61 -2.60
N ARG A 169 12.51 -7.35 -2.93
CA ARG A 169 12.02 -7.39 -4.32
C ARG A 169 12.21 -6.08 -5.08
N ASN A 170 12.32 -4.95 -4.39
CA ASN A 170 12.25 -3.61 -5.00
C ASN A 170 13.48 -2.75 -4.77
N LEU A 171 14.56 -3.30 -4.21
CA LEU A 171 15.80 -2.55 -4.10
C LEU A 171 16.35 -2.21 -5.47
N VAL A 172 16.79 -0.96 -5.59
CA VAL A 172 17.61 -0.50 -6.71
C VAL A 172 19.05 -0.55 -6.27
N ASP A 173 19.83 -1.40 -6.91
CA ASP A 173 21.25 -1.53 -6.65
C ASP A 173 22.06 -0.35 -7.25
#